data_59cf1030303e471dd6725ad80fa647f6
#
_entry.id   59cf1030303e471dd6725ad80fa647f6
#
_cell.length_a   1.000
_cell.length_b   1.000
_cell.length_c   1.000
_cell.angle_alpha   90.00
_cell.angle_beta   90.00
_cell.angle_gamma   90.00
#
_symmetry.space_group_name_H-M   'P 1'
#
loop_
_entity.id
_entity.type
_entity.pdbx_description
1 polymer ?
#
loop_
_entity_poly.entity_id
_entity_poly.type
_entity_poly.pdbx_seq_one_letter_code
_entity_poly.pdbx_strand_id
1 'polypeptide(L)'
;MWRIVLSRILPVLLLILSGGGVLAGAQALPEGWDALLLSGRKFRVIDGDTFDADLNGDGRLAKTRERIRLLYVDTPELSKSRKGKDVGLGKPAKAFLTEVLEGRRIRLWVNPDYSRGNHGRLLGVLEADGRNVNLGLITQGHSYFDTRFAFPEDYVTYARAEVAAFERQRGIWSSRTSRKRYLQRLKREGKTVYSAKNPWFRIRKIPVRSLHLPKWQDRFVRVEGTIQKIRKLRKGAKLVYLEHDQIRSGVPVITFENQRRWQKLESLKRGKSVLIEGFVSQYKQEWQIRLHRGVQLDLE
;
A
#
# COMPACT_ATOMS: atom_id res chain seq x y z
N MET A 1 -19.26 -3.73 56.42
CA MET A 1 -18.87 -4.86 55.55
C MET A 1 -18.80 -4.34 54.12
N TRP A 2 -17.61 -3.99 53.64
CA TRP A 2 -17.38 -3.55 52.27
C TRP A 2 -16.43 -4.56 51.64
N ARG A 3 -16.90 -5.28 50.60
CA ARG A 3 -16.09 -6.19 49.80
C ARG A 3 -15.40 -5.39 48.69
N ILE A 4 -14.09 -5.31 48.74
CA ILE A 4 -13.25 -4.79 47.68
C ILE A 4 -13.09 -5.88 46.64
N VAL A 5 -13.55 -5.60 45.41
CA VAL A 5 -13.29 -6.44 44.23
C VAL A 5 -11.97 -5.99 43.60
N LEU A 6 -10.93 -6.79 43.81
CA LEU A 6 -9.65 -6.64 43.14
C LEU A 6 -9.77 -7.16 41.71
N SER A 7 -9.79 -6.26 40.73
CA SER A 7 -9.60 -6.59 39.31
C SER A 7 -8.14 -6.95 39.06
N ARG A 8 -7.90 -8.18 38.69
CA ARG A 8 -6.59 -8.69 38.28
C ARG A 8 -6.17 -8.06 36.94
N ILE A 9 -5.23 -7.14 36.96
CA ILE A 9 -4.49 -6.70 35.78
C ILE A 9 -3.40 -7.76 35.56
N LEU A 10 -3.53 -8.54 34.47
CA LEU A 10 -2.45 -9.41 34.02
C LEU A 10 -1.33 -8.52 33.44
N PRO A 11 -0.07 -8.70 33.85
CA PRO A 11 1.05 -8.05 33.19
C PRO A 11 1.29 -8.69 31.83
N VAL A 12 1.27 -7.87 30.79
CA VAL A 12 1.75 -8.26 29.45
C VAL A 12 3.27 -8.47 29.57
N LEU A 13 3.67 -9.71 29.62
CA LEU A 13 5.08 -10.11 29.65
C LEU A 13 5.73 -9.73 28.29
N LEU A 14 6.52 -8.68 28.31
CA LEU A 14 7.34 -8.24 27.17
C LEU A 14 8.53 -9.20 27.01
N LEU A 15 8.38 -10.24 26.20
CA LEU A 15 9.49 -11.12 25.84
C LEU A 15 10.37 -10.39 24.81
N ILE A 16 11.43 -9.77 25.29
CA ILE A 16 12.53 -9.29 24.45
C ILE A 16 13.40 -10.51 24.12
N LEU A 17 13.17 -11.13 22.96
CA LEU A 17 14.07 -12.11 22.39
C LEU A 17 15.06 -11.38 21.46
N SER A 18 16.32 -11.50 21.82
CA SER A 18 17.49 -11.05 21.10
C SER A 18 17.55 -11.66 19.69
N GLY A 19 17.76 -10.83 18.66
CA GLY A 19 18.31 -11.23 17.36
C GLY A 19 17.34 -11.59 16.24
N GLY A 20 16.03 -11.65 16.45
CA GLY A 20 15.07 -11.89 15.37
C GLY A 20 14.38 -10.60 14.91
N GLY A 21 14.42 -10.29 13.61
CA GLY A 21 13.67 -9.16 13.04
C GLY A 21 12.19 -9.24 13.43
N VAL A 22 11.69 -8.20 14.11
CA VAL A 22 10.30 -8.16 14.59
C VAL A 22 9.37 -8.00 13.39
N LEU A 23 8.69 -9.06 13.00
CA LEU A 23 7.54 -8.97 12.10
C LEU A 23 6.43 -8.20 12.83
N ALA A 24 5.76 -7.28 12.14
CA ALA A 24 4.64 -6.53 12.71
C ALA A 24 3.55 -7.49 13.21
N GLY A 25 2.92 -7.15 14.34
CA GLY A 25 1.93 -7.99 15.01
C GLY A 25 0.75 -8.42 14.12
N ALA A 26 -0.05 -9.36 14.62
CA ALA A 26 -1.23 -9.85 13.91
C ALA A 26 -2.12 -8.68 13.47
N GLN A 27 -2.24 -8.49 12.17
CA GLN A 27 -3.11 -7.50 11.56
C GLN A 27 -4.33 -8.23 11.03
N ALA A 28 -5.51 -7.65 11.23
CA ALA A 28 -6.72 -8.16 10.58
C ALA A 28 -6.49 -8.17 9.07
N LEU A 29 -6.63 -9.35 8.48
CA LEU A 29 -6.52 -9.51 7.02
C LEU A 29 -7.85 -9.12 6.38
N PRO A 30 -7.83 -8.67 5.13
CA PRO A 30 -9.04 -8.15 4.49
C PRO A 30 -10.13 -9.22 4.41
N GLU A 31 -11.34 -8.87 4.81
CA GLU A 31 -12.51 -9.73 4.67
C GLU A 31 -12.79 -10.02 3.18
N GLY A 32 -13.17 -11.25 2.86
CA GLY A 32 -13.50 -11.66 1.49
C GLY A 32 -12.30 -11.94 0.58
N TRP A 33 -11.07 -12.05 1.13
CA TRP A 33 -9.91 -12.50 0.36
C TRP A 33 -9.73 -14.03 0.47
N ASP A 34 -9.28 -14.62 -0.63
CA ASP A 34 -8.95 -16.05 -0.67
C ASP A 34 -7.59 -16.31 -0.04
N ALA A 35 -7.49 -17.39 0.74
CA ALA A 35 -6.25 -17.82 1.37
C ALA A 35 -5.66 -19.04 0.64
N LEU A 36 -4.45 -18.89 0.10
CA LEU A 36 -3.68 -19.99 -0.46
C LEU A 36 -2.63 -20.45 0.56
N LEU A 37 -2.72 -21.70 1.00
CA LEU A 37 -1.73 -22.30 1.90
C LEU A 37 -0.50 -22.72 1.09
N LEU A 38 0.65 -22.15 1.45
CA LEU A 38 1.93 -22.36 0.77
C LEU A 38 2.96 -23.07 1.64
N SER A 39 2.63 -23.43 2.88
CA SER A 39 3.54 -24.15 3.79
C SER A 39 3.97 -25.47 3.17
N GLY A 40 5.27 -25.79 3.24
CA GLY A 40 5.84 -27.02 2.67
C GLY A 40 5.98 -27.03 1.14
N ARG A 41 5.58 -25.95 0.45
CA ARG A 41 5.75 -25.81 -1.00
C ARG A 41 7.18 -25.38 -1.34
N LYS A 42 7.61 -25.64 -2.58
CA LYS A 42 8.86 -25.10 -3.10
C LYS A 42 8.75 -23.60 -3.35
N PHE A 43 9.82 -22.87 -3.03
CA PHE A 43 9.94 -21.43 -3.26
C PHE A 43 11.23 -21.09 -4.00
N ARG A 44 11.19 -20.00 -4.75
CA ARG A 44 12.38 -19.34 -5.29
C ARG A 44 12.21 -17.84 -5.17
N VAL A 45 12.92 -17.21 -4.24
CA VAL A 45 12.89 -15.75 -4.07
C VAL A 45 13.69 -15.10 -5.21
N ILE A 46 13.02 -14.22 -5.95
CA ILE A 46 13.59 -13.45 -7.06
C ILE A 46 14.24 -12.18 -6.51
N ASP A 47 13.46 -11.37 -5.81
CA ASP A 47 13.87 -10.15 -5.11
C ASP A 47 13.07 -9.97 -3.82
N GLY A 48 13.10 -8.78 -3.20
CA GLY A 48 12.47 -8.58 -1.90
C GLY A 48 10.93 -8.54 -1.91
N ASP A 49 10.30 -8.48 -3.07
CA ASP A 49 8.84 -8.40 -3.19
C ASP A 49 8.26 -9.35 -4.26
N THR A 50 9.11 -10.20 -4.82
CA THR A 50 8.72 -11.14 -5.88
C THR A 50 9.35 -12.51 -5.63
N PHE A 51 8.54 -13.56 -5.66
CA PHE A 51 9.01 -14.93 -5.57
C PHE A 51 8.15 -15.86 -6.42
N ASP A 52 8.70 -17.01 -6.80
CA ASP A 52 7.97 -18.12 -7.40
C ASP A 52 7.62 -19.12 -6.29
N ALA A 53 6.40 -19.68 -6.32
CA ALA A 53 5.95 -20.76 -5.44
C ALA A 53 5.26 -21.84 -6.23
N ASP A 54 5.45 -23.10 -5.83
CA ASP A 54 4.72 -24.23 -6.38
C ASP A 54 3.23 -24.16 -5.95
N LEU A 55 2.42 -23.47 -6.76
CA LEU A 55 1.01 -23.22 -6.46
C LEU A 55 0.13 -24.44 -6.69
N ASN A 56 0.46 -25.28 -7.65
CA ASN A 56 -0.31 -26.45 -8.04
C ASN A 56 0.11 -27.75 -7.32
N GLY A 57 1.26 -27.74 -6.62
CA GLY A 57 1.76 -28.87 -5.85
C GLY A 57 2.44 -29.96 -6.66
N ASP A 58 2.88 -29.65 -7.89
CA ASP A 58 3.55 -30.63 -8.76
C ASP A 58 5.07 -30.73 -8.49
N GLY A 59 5.58 -29.99 -7.53
CA GLY A 59 6.98 -29.94 -7.16
C GLY A 59 7.88 -29.14 -8.10
N ARG A 60 7.31 -28.41 -9.06
CA ARG A 60 8.01 -27.58 -10.03
C ARG A 60 7.70 -26.10 -9.82
N LEU A 61 8.50 -25.22 -10.40
CA LEU A 61 8.29 -23.77 -10.36
C LEU A 61 8.09 -23.26 -11.79
N ALA A 62 6.86 -22.98 -12.16
CA ALA A 62 6.52 -22.41 -13.46
C ALA A 62 6.67 -20.87 -13.44
N LYS A 63 7.70 -20.36 -14.12
CA LYS A 63 8.15 -18.96 -14.06
C LYS A 63 7.09 -17.88 -14.28
N THR A 64 6.02 -18.16 -14.99
CA THR A 64 5.02 -17.14 -15.35
C THR A 64 3.72 -17.29 -14.57
N ARG A 65 3.24 -18.51 -14.37
CA ARG A 65 1.94 -18.76 -13.73
C ARG A 65 2.03 -18.82 -12.20
N GLU A 66 3.20 -19.11 -11.67
CA GLU A 66 3.47 -19.32 -10.24
C GLU A 66 4.32 -18.20 -9.63
N ARG A 67 4.48 -17.10 -10.38
CA ARG A 67 5.14 -15.91 -9.87
C ARG A 67 4.19 -15.05 -9.07
N ILE A 68 4.61 -14.72 -7.86
CA ILE A 68 3.88 -13.90 -6.91
C ILE A 68 4.58 -12.55 -6.78
N ARG A 69 3.79 -11.48 -6.79
CA ARG A 69 4.23 -10.11 -6.49
C ARG A 69 3.49 -9.63 -5.25
N LEU A 70 4.23 -9.27 -4.23
CA LEU A 70 3.67 -8.74 -3.01
C LEU A 70 3.04 -7.36 -3.23
N LEU A 71 1.82 -7.17 -2.75
CA LEU A 71 1.09 -5.90 -2.79
C LEU A 71 1.66 -4.91 -1.77
N TYR A 72 1.45 -3.63 -2.01
CA TYR A 72 1.77 -2.50 -1.13
C TYR A 72 3.26 -2.27 -0.87
N VAL A 73 4.12 -3.02 -1.50
CA VAL A 73 5.57 -2.93 -1.37
C VAL A 73 6.25 -2.85 -2.74
N ASP A 74 7.39 -2.16 -2.80
CA ASP A 74 8.26 -2.09 -3.97
C ASP A 74 9.70 -1.98 -3.47
N THR A 75 10.38 -3.11 -3.44
CA THR A 75 11.75 -3.20 -2.93
C THR A 75 12.78 -2.76 -3.95
N PRO A 76 13.99 -2.33 -3.54
CA PRO A 76 15.06 -2.06 -4.47
C PRO A 76 15.44 -3.31 -5.27
N GLU A 77 15.74 -3.11 -6.55
CA GLU A 77 16.16 -4.18 -7.46
C GLU A 77 17.53 -4.79 -7.06
N LEU A 78 17.72 -6.07 -7.32
CA LEU A 78 18.99 -6.78 -7.06
C LEU A 78 20.07 -6.49 -8.09
N SER A 79 19.68 -6.35 -9.35
CA SER A 79 20.61 -6.15 -10.46
C SER A 79 20.81 -4.67 -10.73
N LYS A 80 21.99 -4.33 -11.24
CA LYS A 80 22.23 -3.04 -11.88
C LYS A 80 21.20 -2.88 -12.99
N SER A 81 20.08 -2.18 -12.71
CA SER A 81 19.27 -1.69 -13.82
C SER A 81 20.21 -0.91 -14.74
N ARG A 82 19.99 -0.91 -16.06
CA ARG A 82 20.83 -0.18 -17.04
C ARG A 82 21.09 1.29 -16.67
N LYS A 83 20.49 1.81 -15.62
CA LYS A 83 20.50 3.21 -15.18
C LYS A 83 20.89 3.49 -13.72
N GLY A 84 21.33 2.53 -12.91
CA GLY A 84 21.66 2.88 -11.53
C GLY A 84 22.27 1.82 -10.61
N LYS A 85 23.08 2.30 -9.67
CA LYS A 85 23.93 1.55 -8.76
C LYS A 85 23.25 1.18 -7.42
N ASP A 86 21.98 0.77 -7.40
CA ASP A 86 21.27 0.47 -6.13
C ASP A 86 21.39 -0.99 -5.67
N VAL A 87 22.41 -1.70 -6.15
CA VAL A 87 22.62 -3.14 -5.93
C VAL A 87 22.72 -3.53 -4.44
N GLY A 88 23.06 -2.59 -3.57
CA GLY A 88 23.24 -2.86 -2.14
C GLY A 88 21.95 -2.95 -1.33
N LEU A 89 20.89 -2.26 -1.75
CA LEU A 89 19.66 -2.14 -0.96
C LEU A 89 18.66 -3.28 -1.20
N GLY A 90 18.70 -3.95 -2.35
CA GLY A 90 17.81 -5.07 -2.66
C GLY A 90 18.20 -6.39 -1.99
N LYS A 91 19.50 -6.58 -1.69
CA LYS A 91 19.98 -7.81 -1.02
C LYS A 91 19.37 -8.05 0.35
N PRO A 92 19.33 -7.06 1.28
CA PRO A 92 18.66 -7.23 2.57
C PRO A 92 17.16 -7.55 2.45
N ALA A 93 16.46 -6.92 1.50
CA ALA A 93 15.06 -7.21 1.26
C ALA A 93 14.83 -8.66 0.79
N LYS A 94 15.66 -9.14 -0.14
CA LYS A 94 15.63 -10.54 -0.58
C LYS A 94 15.96 -11.50 0.56
N ALA A 95 16.98 -11.22 1.35
CA ALA A 95 17.39 -12.06 2.49
C ALA A 95 16.24 -12.16 3.51
N PHE A 96 15.59 -11.03 3.85
CA PHE A 96 14.43 -11.00 4.72
C PHE A 96 13.29 -11.89 4.19
N LEU A 97 12.93 -11.76 2.92
CA LEU A 97 11.85 -12.59 2.33
C LEU A 97 12.24 -14.07 2.30
N THR A 98 13.50 -14.41 2.02
CA THR A 98 13.99 -15.80 2.05
C THR A 98 13.86 -16.39 3.45
N GLU A 99 14.36 -15.71 4.46
CA GLU A 99 14.27 -16.13 5.87
C GLU A 99 12.81 -16.33 6.33
N VAL A 100 11.93 -15.43 5.90
CA VAL A 100 10.50 -15.52 6.25
C VAL A 100 9.83 -16.73 5.63
N LEU A 101 10.22 -17.14 4.41
CA LEU A 101 9.60 -18.27 3.72
C LEU A 101 10.09 -19.64 4.23
N GLU A 102 11.24 -19.69 4.91
CA GLU A 102 11.82 -20.92 5.41
C GLU A 102 11.16 -21.38 6.73
N GLY A 103 10.68 -22.64 6.74
CA GLY A 103 10.25 -23.34 7.95
C GLY A 103 9.01 -22.80 8.66
N ARG A 104 8.26 -21.89 8.04
CA ARG A 104 7.08 -21.23 8.64
C ARG A 104 5.77 -21.67 8.02
N ARG A 105 4.67 -21.42 8.71
CA ARG A 105 3.33 -21.50 8.12
C ARG A 105 3.11 -20.30 7.22
N ILE A 106 3.03 -20.53 5.92
CA ILE A 106 2.91 -19.49 4.91
C ILE A 106 1.52 -19.51 4.30
N ARG A 107 0.86 -18.36 4.28
CA ARG A 107 -0.37 -18.09 3.54
C ARG A 107 -0.17 -16.91 2.61
N LEU A 108 -0.72 -17.03 1.42
CA LEU A 108 -0.87 -15.91 0.51
C LEU A 108 -2.35 -15.52 0.44
N TRP A 109 -2.65 -14.31 0.83
CA TRP A 109 -3.97 -13.74 0.73
C TRP A 109 -4.12 -13.02 -0.61
N VAL A 110 -5.12 -13.42 -1.39
CA VAL A 110 -5.35 -12.97 -2.76
C VAL A 110 -6.74 -12.36 -2.86
N ASN A 111 -6.82 -11.15 -3.41
CA ASN A 111 -8.12 -10.56 -3.69
C ASN A 111 -8.70 -11.22 -4.96
N PRO A 112 -9.89 -11.83 -4.90
CA PRO A 112 -10.47 -12.52 -6.05
C PRO A 112 -10.76 -11.59 -7.24
N ASP A 113 -10.91 -10.28 -7.00
CA ASP A 113 -11.25 -9.30 -8.02
C ASP A 113 -10.08 -8.85 -8.88
N TYR A 114 -8.88 -8.85 -8.31
CA TYR A 114 -7.64 -8.46 -8.99
C TYR A 114 -6.50 -9.39 -8.61
N SER A 115 -6.75 -10.68 -8.71
CA SER A 115 -5.78 -11.71 -8.33
C SER A 115 -4.50 -11.70 -9.16
N ARG A 116 -4.51 -11.15 -10.38
CA ARG A 116 -3.33 -11.08 -11.24
C ARG A 116 -3.09 -9.71 -11.83
N GLY A 117 -1.82 -9.31 -11.83
CA GLY A 117 -1.36 -8.07 -12.48
C GLY A 117 -1.16 -8.21 -13.99
N ASN A 118 -0.85 -7.08 -14.65
CA ASN A 118 -0.66 -7.01 -16.11
C ASN A 118 0.41 -7.96 -16.69
N HIS A 119 1.33 -8.45 -15.85
CA HIS A 119 2.36 -9.41 -16.25
C HIS A 119 2.02 -10.87 -15.85
N GLY A 120 0.76 -11.18 -15.57
CA GLY A 120 0.29 -12.51 -15.18
C GLY A 120 0.72 -12.96 -13.78
N ARG A 121 1.46 -12.14 -13.03
CA ARG A 121 1.87 -12.44 -11.65
C ARG A 121 0.67 -12.46 -10.71
N LEU A 122 0.62 -13.43 -9.82
CA LEU A 122 -0.35 -13.47 -8.73
C LEU A 122 -0.03 -12.33 -7.75
N LEU A 123 -1.04 -11.56 -7.38
CA LEU A 123 -0.91 -10.41 -6.47
C LEU A 123 -1.45 -10.78 -5.10
N GLY A 124 -0.70 -10.50 -4.03
CA GLY A 124 -1.20 -10.86 -2.72
C GLY A 124 -0.46 -10.23 -1.54
N VAL A 125 -1.04 -10.46 -0.37
CA VAL A 125 -0.45 -10.17 0.92
C VAL A 125 0.03 -11.48 1.52
N LEU A 126 1.31 -11.54 1.86
CA LEU A 126 1.94 -12.71 2.42
C LEU A 126 1.85 -12.69 3.95
N GLU A 127 1.44 -13.80 4.52
CA GLU A 127 1.42 -14.04 5.96
C GLU A 127 2.39 -15.18 6.30
N ALA A 128 3.21 -14.97 7.31
CA ALA A 128 4.06 -15.99 7.90
C ALA A 128 3.79 -16.08 9.42
N ASP A 129 3.38 -17.24 9.91
CA ASP A 129 3.02 -17.48 11.32
C ASP A 129 2.06 -16.43 11.89
N GLY A 130 1.02 -16.06 11.13
CA GLY A 130 0.02 -15.06 11.52
C GLY A 130 0.49 -13.61 11.41
N ARG A 131 1.66 -13.33 10.83
CA ARG A 131 2.23 -11.97 10.72
C ARG A 131 2.27 -11.51 9.27
N ASN A 132 1.92 -10.27 9.03
CA ASN A 132 1.93 -9.66 7.71
C ASN A 132 3.36 -9.35 7.26
N VAL A 133 3.86 -10.09 6.28
CA VAL A 133 5.22 -9.95 5.73
C VAL A 133 5.38 -8.67 4.92
N ASN A 134 4.35 -8.26 4.19
CA ASN A 134 4.37 -7.03 3.40
C ASN A 134 4.57 -5.81 4.30
N LEU A 135 3.85 -5.77 5.43
CA LEU A 135 4.05 -4.75 6.46
C LEU A 135 5.43 -4.86 7.12
N GLY A 136 5.91 -6.09 7.34
CA GLY A 136 7.25 -6.36 7.87
C GLY A 136 8.37 -5.75 7.01
N LEU A 137 8.28 -5.89 5.67
CA LEU A 137 9.22 -5.29 4.72
C LEU A 137 9.30 -3.76 4.88
N ILE A 138 8.16 -3.10 5.08
CA ILE A 138 8.12 -1.65 5.30
C ILE A 138 8.68 -1.29 6.68
N THR A 139 8.28 -2.01 7.72
CA THR A 139 8.72 -1.77 9.11
C THR A 139 10.22 -1.90 9.28
N GLN A 140 10.85 -2.84 8.57
CA GLN A 140 12.30 -3.03 8.55
C GLN A 140 13.02 -2.08 7.59
N GLY A 141 12.28 -1.26 6.85
CA GLY A 141 12.84 -0.34 5.86
C GLY A 141 13.39 -1.03 4.62
N HIS A 142 12.94 -2.24 4.30
CA HIS A 142 13.31 -2.95 3.07
C HIS A 142 12.50 -2.47 1.87
N SER A 143 11.38 -1.81 2.12
CA SER A 143 10.51 -1.25 1.10
C SER A 143 9.92 0.08 1.57
N TYR A 144 9.48 0.90 0.63
CA TYR A 144 8.53 1.96 0.91
C TYR A 144 7.10 1.44 0.72
N PHE A 145 6.11 2.17 1.25
CA PHE A 145 4.71 1.88 1.05
C PHE A 145 4.29 2.24 -0.38
N ASP A 146 4.03 1.23 -1.21
CA ASP A 146 3.65 1.40 -2.61
C ASP A 146 2.13 1.36 -2.79
N THR A 147 1.56 2.50 -3.21
CA THR A 147 0.12 2.65 -3.43
C THR A 147 -0.28 2.66 -4.91
N ARG A 148 0.65 2.36 -5.84
CA ARG A 148 0.40 2.47 -7.28
C ARG A 148 -0.60 1.45 -7.82
N PHE A 149 -0.58 0.23 -7.28
CA PHE A 149 -1.36 -0.89 -7.81
C PHE A 149 -2.60 -1.19 -6.99
N ALA A 150 -2.52 -1.00 -5.69
CA ALA A 150 -3.60 -1.22 -4.77
C ALA A 150 -3.39 -0.42 -3.48
N PHE A 151 -4.45 -0.27 -2.70
CA PHE A 151 -4.45 0.47 -1.45
C PHE A 151 -5.06 -0.41 -0.36
N PRO A 152 -4.37 -0.73 0.75
CA PRO A 152 -4.92 -1.56 1.80
C PRO A 152 -6.01 -0.81 2.58
N GLU A 153 -6.98 -1.54 3.13
CA GLU A 153 -7.99 -0.96 4.00
C GLU A 153 -7.36 -0.32 5.24
N ASP A 154 -6.38 -1.01 5.84
CA ASP A 154 -5.59 -0.48 6.96
C ASP A 154 -4.32 0.25 6.49
N TYR A 155 -4.49 1.18 5.56
CA TYR A 155 -3.39 1.96 5.00
C TYR A 155 -2.64 2.82 6.03
N VAL A 156 -3.32 3.22 7.11
CA VAL A 156 -2.73 4.01 8.19
C VAL A 156 -1.59 3.24 8.87
N THR A 157 -1.76 1.95 9.08
CA THR A 157 -0.73 1.09 9.68
C THR A 157 0.52 1.02 8.80
N TYR A 158 0.33 0.82 7.48
CA TYR A 158 1.46 0.80 6.52
C TYR A 158 2.19 2.15 6.49
N ALA A 159 1.45 3.24 6.47
CA ALA A 159 2.03 4.57 6.45
C ALA A 159 2.79 4.91 7.75
N ARG A 160 2.25 4.53 8.90
CA ARG A 160 2.95 4.69 10.20
C ARG A 160 4.22 3.85 10.25
N ALA A 161 4.20 2.63 9.72
CA ALA A 161 5.36 1.77 9.64
C ALA A 161 6.46 2.40 8.78
N GLU A 162 6.12 2.97 7.62
CA GLU A 162 7.07 3.68 6.75
C GLU A 162 7.70 4.89 7.47
N VAL A 163 6.88 5.72 8.12
CA VAL A 163 7.37 6.88 8.88
C VAL A 163 8.29 6.44 10.00
N ALA A 164 7.92 5.41 10.75
CA ALA A 164 8.75 4.89 11.83
C ALA A 164 10.09 4.32 11.31
N ALA A 165 10.09 3.63 10.15
CA ALA A 165 11.32 3.16 9.51
C ALA A 165 12.20 4.33 9.05
N PHE A 166 11.58 5.38 8.47
CA PHE A 166 12.29 6.60 8.06
C PHE A 166 12.92 7.34 9.25
N GLU A 167 12.17 7.56 10.32
CA GLU A 167 12.63 8.26 11.53
C GLU A 167 13.75 7.47 12.23
N ARG A 168 13.65 6.15 12.25
CA ARG A 168 14.68 5.24 12.81
C ARG A 168 15.80 4.93 11.84
N GLN A 169 15.81 5.51 10.67
CA GLN A 169 16.82 5.33 9.62
C GLN A 169 17.08 3.85 9.27
N ARG A 170 16.04 3.01 9.21
CA ARG A 170 16.17 1.59 8.89
C ARG A 170 16.29 1.34 7.39
N GLY A 171 17.06 0.31 7.02
CA GLY A 171 17.15 -0.20 5.65
C GLY A 171 17.43 0.89 4.60
N ILE A 172 16.53 1.09 3.63
CA ILE A 172 16.64 2.11 2.58
C ILE A 172 16.75 3.54 3.13
N TRP A 173 16.36 3.74 4.37
CA TRP A 173 16.41 5.03 5.07
C TRP A 173 17.67 5.22 5.92
N SER A 174 18.57 4.20 6.02
CA SER A 174 19.72 4.15 6.96
C SER A 174 20.74 5.26 6.77
N SER A 175 20.97 5.73 5.54
CA SER A 175 21.91 6.80 5.28
C SER A 175 21.32 7.92 4.44
N ARG A 176 21.88 9.13 4.59
CA ARG A 176 21.48 10.28 3.76
C ARG A 176 21.68 9.99 2.28
N THR A 177 22.78 9.32 1.92
CA THR A 177 23.10 8.96 0.54
C THR A 177 22.14 7.91 0.00
N SER A 178 21.89 6.81 0.72
CA SER A 178 20.95 5.76 0.34
C SER A 178 19.54 6.33 0.16
N ARG A 179 19.09 7.12 1.13
CA ARG A 179 17.78 7.79 1.09
C ARG A 179 17.63 8.72 -0.12
N LYS A 180 18.65 9.59 -0.37
CA LYS A 180 18.64 10.50 -1.52
C LYS A 180 18.58 9.74 -2.84
N ARG A 181 19.43 8.70 -3.00
CA ARG A 181 19.46 7.86 -4.22
C ARG A 181 18.11 7.17 -4.45
N TYR A 182 17.55 6.59 -3.39
CA TYR A 182 16.28 5.89 -3.47
C TYR A 182 15.13 6.83 -3.88
N LEU A 183 15.00 7.99 -3.24
CA LEU A 183 14.01 8.98 -3.59
C LEU A 183 14.18 9.52 -5.02
N GLN A 184 15.42 9.72 -5.49
CA GLN A 184 15.70 10.12 -6.86
C GLN A 184 15.31 9.02 -7.87
N ARG A 185 15.56 7.75 -7.53
CA ARG A 185 15.12 6.62 -8.35
C ARG A 185 13.60 6.62 -8.48
N LEU A 186 12.87 6.71 -7.39
CA LEU A 186 11.40 6.74 -7.38
C LEU A 186 10.85 7.88 -8.23
N LYS A 187 11.44 9.08 -8.12
CA LYS A 187 11.07 10.23 -8.96
C LYS A 187 11.30 9.96 -10.45
N ARG A 188 12.45 9.38 -10.82
CA ARG A 188 12.77 9.05 -12.23
C ARG A 188 11.84 8.00 -12.83
N GLU A 189 11.41 7.05 -12.02
CA GLU A 189 10.51 5.98 -12.43
C GLU A 189 9.03 6.43 -12.46
N GLY A 190 8.76 7.71 -12.21
CA GLY A 190 7.39 8.23 -12.14
C GLY A 190 6.58 7.61 -10.99
N LYS A 191 7.25 6.98 -10.03
CA LYS A 191 6.63 6.40 -8.86
C LYS A 191 6.24 7.53 -7.93
N THR A 192 4.98 7.87 -7.87
CA THR A 192 4.43 8.80 -6.90
C THR A 192 4.59 8.19 -5.52
N VAL A 193 5.48 8.74 -4.75
CA VAL A 193 5.79 8.24 -3.44
C VAL A 193 5.05 9.07 -2.43
N TYR A 194 4.30 8.41 -1.65
CA TYR A 194 4.01 8.86 -0.32
C TYR A 194 5.36 9.15 0.38
N SER A 195 5.57 10.37 0.78
CA SER A 195 6.82 10.78 1.44
C SER A 195 6.70 10.61 2.95
N ALA A 196 7.62 9.85 3.55
CA ALA A 196 7.75 9.75 5.00
C ALA A 196 7.93 11.12 5.69
N LYS A 197 8.43 12.12 4.96
CA LYS A 197 8.52 13.50 5.45
C LYS A 197 7.17 14.20 5.57
N ASN A 198 6.15 13.72 4.86
CA ASN A 198 4.83 14.34 4.82
C ASN A 198 3.75 13.26 4.92
N PRO A 199 3.63 12.60 6.09
CA PRO A 199 2.77 11.47 6.27
C PRO A 199 1.30 11.91 6.15
N TRP A 200 0.62 11.37 5.14
CA TRP A 200 -0.75 11.69 4.80
C TRP A 200 -1.76 11.45 5.94
N PHE A 201 -1.51 10.50 6.84
CA PHE A 201 -2.33 10.30 8.04
C PHE A 201 -2.20 11.45 9.06
N ARG A 202 -1.23 12.37 8.91
CA ARG A 202 -1.10 13.61 9.68
C ARG A 202 -1.70 14.81 8.95
N ILE A 203 -2.13 14.63 7.69
CA ILE A 203 -2.71 15.72 6.92
C ILE A 203 -4.12 16.00 7.43
N ARG A 204 -4.35 17.24 7.82
CA ARG A 204 -5.67 17.72 8.22
C ARG A 204 -6.62 17.68 7.03
N LYS A 205 -7.90 17.48 7.30
CA LYS A 205 -8.97 17.66 6.34
C LYS A 205 -8.93 19.11 5.79
N ILE A 206 -8.93 19.26 4.48
CA ILE A 206 -8.82 20.55 3.79
C ILE A 206 -10.04 20.68 2.86
N PRO A 207 -10.72 21.85 2.84
CA PRO A 207 -11.76 22.07 1.84
C PRO A 207 -11.17 22.04 0.43
N VAL A 208 -11.71 21.18 -0.46
CA VAL A 208 -11.25 21.10 -1.84
C VAL A 208 -11.51 22.42 -2.59
N ARG A 209 -12.57 23.13 -2.20
CA ARG A 209 -13.02 24.37 -2.81
C ARG A 209 -11.91 25.42 -2.92
N SER A 210 -11.07 25.53 -1.89
CA SER A 210 -9.95 26.48 -1.82
C SER A 210 -8.56 25.84 -1.97
N LEU A 211 -8.49 24.56 -2.41
CA LEU A 211 -7.25 23.83 -2.50
C LEU A 211 -6.38 24.33 -3.67
N HIS A 212 -5.21 24.89 -3.39
CA HIS A 212 -4.25 25.27 -4.42
C HIS A 212 -3.53 24.04 -4.98
N LEU A 213 -4.14 23.37 -5.96
CA LEU A 213 -3.72 22.07 -6.50
C LEU A 213 -2.25 22.02 -6.95
N PRO A 214 -1.65 23.03 -7.61
CA PRO A 214 -0.22 23.01 -7.98
C PRO A 214 0.72 22.77 -6.80
N LYS A 215 0.42 23.33 -5.63
CA LYS A 215 1.21 23.16 -4.41
C LYS A 215 1.19 21.71 -3.91
N TRP A 216 0.15 20.97 -4.26
CA TRP A 216 -0.08 19.60 -3.82
C TRP A 216 0.24 18.55 -4.88
N GLN A 217 0.82 18.94 -6.01
CA GLN A 217 1.20 18.00 -7.05
C GLN A 217 2.00 16.83 -6.47
N ASP A 218 1.62 15.61 -6.84
CA ASP A 218 2.20 14.34 -6.42
C ASP A 218 2.17 14.11 -4.89
N ARG A 219 1.32 14.83 -4.17
CA ARG A 219 1.10 14.65 -2.74
C ARG A 219 -0.26 14.04 -2.47
N PHE A 220 -0.33 13.34 -1.36
CA PHE A 220 -1.59 12.84 -0.81
C PHE A 220 -2.35 13.99 -0.13
N VAL A 221 -3.63 14.05 -0.37
CA VAL A 221 -4.54 15.02 0.26
C VAL A 221 -5.72 14.30 0.89
N ARG A 222 -6.20 14.86 1.97
CA ARG A 222 -7.45 14.50 2.62
C ARG A 222 -8.38 15.70 2.51
N VAL A 223 -9.33 15.64 1.59
CA VAL A 223 -10.17 16.79 1.25
C VAL A 223 -11.64 16.49 1.45
N GLU A 224 -12.37 17.48 1.93
CA GLU A 224 -13.82 17.51 1.91
C GLU A 224 -14.30 18.41 0.80
N GLY A 225 -15.43 18.07 0.20
CA GLY A 225 -16.02 18.89 -0.86
C GLY A 225 -17.38 18.43 -1.27
N THR A 226 -18.10 19.32 -1.95
CA THR A 226 -19.44 19.08 -2.49
C THR A 226 -19.33 18.57 -3.91
N ILE A 227 -20.13 17.57 -4.24
CA ILE A 227 -20.21 17.02 -5.59
C ILE A 227 -20.92 18.02 -6.50
N GLN A 228 -20.19 18.61 -7.43
CA GLN A 228 -20.72 19.51 -8.45
C GLN A 228 -21.46 18.76 -9.56
N LYS A 229 -20.84 17.69 -10.08
CA LYS A 229 -21.40 16.82 -11.11
C LYS A 229 -20.80 15.42 -11.10
N ILE A 230 -21.51 14.49 -11.71
CA ILE A 230 -21.06 13.11 -11.91
C ILE A 230 -21.19 12.78 -13.39
N ARG A 231 -20.14 12.24 -13.99
CA ARG A 231 -20.14 11.77 -15.38
C ARG A 231 -19.91 10.26 -15.39
N LYS A 232 -20.80 9.53 -16.02
CA LYS A 232 -20.62 8.10 -16.30
C LYS A 232 -19.57 7.94 -17.41
N LEU A 233 -18.61 7.06 -17.21
CA LEU A 233 -17.61 6.67 -18.19
C LEU A 233 -17.95 5.30 -18.79
N ARG A 234 -17.23 4.92 -19.87
CA ARG A 234 -17.34 3.57 -20.43
C ARG A 234 -17.03 2.51 -19.36
N LYS A 235 -17.65 1.34 -19.46
CA LYS A 235 -17.53 0.22 -18.52
C LYS A 235 -18.04 0.48 -17.09
N GLY A 236 -18.96 1.45 -16.92
CA GLY A 236 -19.60 1.72 -15.62
C GLY A 236 -18.78 2.56 -14.63
N ALA A 237 -17.59 3.03 -15.03
CA ALA A 237 -16.82 3.95 -14.22
C ALA A 237 -17.54 5.31 -14.08
N LYS A 238 -17.37 5.97 -12.94
CA LYS A 238 -17.88 7.32 -12.70
C LYS A 238 -16.72 8.28 -12.47
N LEU A 239 -16.83 9.47 -13.04
CA LEU A 239 -15.96 10.60 -12.79
C LEU A 239 -16.74 11.62 -11.97
N VAL A 240 -16.30 11.84 -10.73
CA VAL A 240 -16.92 12.78 -9.80
C VAL A 240 -16.15 14.11 -9.90
N TYR A 241 -16.86 15.22 -9.96
CA TYR A 241 -16.24 16.55 -9.93
C TYR A 241 -16.66 17.24 -8.63
N LEU A 242 -15.69 17.77 -7.90
CA LEU A 242 -15.90 18.54 -6.69
C LEU A 242 -15.88 20.03 -6.99
N GLU A 243 -16.73 20.80 -6.32
CA GLU A 243 -16.77 22.26 -6.43
C GLU A 243 -15.41 22.86 -6.08
N HIS A 244 -15.00 23.86 -6.89
CA HIS A 244 -13.74 24.58 -6.66
C HIS A 244 -13.88 26.03 -7.10
N ASP A 245 -13.33 26.98 -6.30
CA ASP A 245 -13.52 28.41 -6.51
C ASP A 245 -12.91 28.92 -7.82
N GLN A 246 -11.77 28.35 -8.23
CA GLN A 246 -11.01 28.76 -9.41
C GLN A 246 -11.20 27.86 -10.63
N ILE A 247 -11.76 26.65 -10.46
CA ILE A 247 -11.94 25.68 -11.52
C ILE A 247 -13.41 25.50 -11.79
N ARG A 248 -13.95 26.27 -12.75
CA ARG A 248 -15.39 26.26 -13.09
C ARG A 248 -15.95 24.85 -13.38
N SER A 249 -15.16 23.98 -13.97
CA SER A 249 -15.56 22.57 -14.23
C SER A 249 -15.60 21.70 -12.98
N GLY A 250 -15.05 22.21 -11.86
CA GLY A 250 -14.75 21.44 -10.65
C GLY A 250 -13.50 20.57 -10.77
N VAL A 251 -13.02 20.07 -9.65
CA VAL A 251 -11.86 19.17 -9.57
C VAL A 251 -12.32 17.73 -9.81
N PRO A 252 -11.86 17.06 -10.88
CA PRO A 252 -12.21 15.68 -11.13
C PRO A 252 -11.52 14.74 -10.14
N VAL A 253 -12.29 13.80 -9.60
CA VAL A 253 -11.85 12.68 -8.78
C VAL A 253 -11.89 11.42 -9.62
N ILE A 254 -10.72 10.82 -9.84
CA ILE A 254 -10.55 9.70 -10.77
C ILE A 254 -10.11 8.46 -10.02
N THR A 255 -10.67 7.33 -10.42
CA THR A 255 -10.26 6.02 -9.97
C THR A 255 -9.98 5.12 -11.17
N PHE A 256 -8.94 4.31 -11.08
CA PHE A 256 -8.48 3.41 -12.15
C PHE A 256 -8.86 1.95 -11.89
N GLU A 257 -9.48 1.64 -10.76
CA GLU A 257 -9.87 0.28 -10.43
C GLU A 257 -11.18 -0.14 -11.09
N ASN A 258 -11.34 -1.44 -11.28
CA ASN A 258 -12.55 -2.06 -11.82
C ASN A 258 -13.69 -1.89 -10.81
N GLN A 259 -14.52 -0.89 -11.03
CA GLN A 259 -15.40 -0.27 -10.02
C GLN A 259 -16.70 -1.03 -9.75
N ARG A 260 -16.83 -2.26 -10.22
CA ARG A 260 -18.08 -3.04 -10.04
C ARG A 260 -18.47 -3.24 -8.57
N ARG A 261 -17.55 -3.02 -7.62
CA ARG A 261 -17.76 -3.22 -6.18
C ARG A 261 -17.87 -1.95 -5.35
N TRP A 262 -17.88 -0.79 -5.95
CA TRP A 262 -18.06 0.43 -5.17
C TRP A 262 -19.54 0.71 -4.93
N GLN A 263 -20.15 -0.03 -4.00
CA GLN A 263 -21.53 0.22 -3.56
C GLN A 263 -21.75 1.70 -3.17
N LYS A 264 -20.75 2.32 -2.56
CA LYS A 264 -20.77 3.75 -2.23
C LYS A 264 -20.88 4.67 -3.46
N LEU A 265 -20.45 4.25 -4.65
CA LEU A 265 -20.57 5.06 -5.87
C LEU A 265 -22.01 5.18 -6.37
N GLU A 266 -22.88 4.24 -6.04
CA GLU A 266 -24.29 4.30 -6.45
C GLU A 266 -25.06 5.35 -5.65
N SER A 267 -24.64 5.60 -4.40
CA SER A 267 -25.23 6.61 -3.51
C SER A 267 -24.73 8.03 -3.77
N LEU A 268 -23.70 8.21 -4.62
CA LEU A 268 -23.21 9.54 -4.96
C LEU A 268 -24.24 10.34 -5.75
N LYS A 269 -24.53 11.55 -5.29
CA LYS A 269 -25.46 12.49 -5.94
C LYS A 269 -24.87 13.89 -5.92
N ARG A 270 -25.23 14.71 -6.91
CA ARG A 270 -24.90 16.15 -6.92
C ARG A 270 -25.38 16.81 -5.62
N GLY A 271 -24.62 17.74 -5.09
CA GLY A 271 -24.91 18.47 -3.88
C GLY A 271 -24.55 17.72 -2.57
N LYS A 272 -24.16 16.44 -2.64
CA LYS A 272 -23.68 15.71 -1.46
C LYS A 272 -22.26 16.08 -1.10
N SER A 273 -22.00 16.17 0.21
CA SER A 273 -20.63 16.30 0.75
C SER A 273 -19.93 14.95 0.74
N VAL A 274 -18.65 14.98 0.45
CA VAL A 274 -17.79 13.79 0.44
C VAL A 274 -16.44 14.11 1.07
N LEU A 275 -15.90 13.14 1.79
CA LEU A 275 -14.52 13.12 2.24
C LEU A 275 -13.71 12.25 1.27
N ILE A 276 -12.65 12.79 0.72
CA ILE A 276 -11.81 12.14 -0.28
C ILE A 276 -10.37 12.10 0.17
N GLU A 277 -9.75 10.94 0.05
CA GLU A 277 -8.34 10.71 0.28
C GLU A 277 -7.69 10.22 -1.00
N GLY A 278 -6.75 10.99 -1.54
CA GLY A 278 -6.15 10.67 -2.83
C GLY A 278 -4.90 11.49 -3.14
N PHE A 279 -4.32 11.24 -4.29
CA PHE A 279 -3.15 11.97 -4.77
C PHE A 279 -3.54 13.04 -5.78
N VAL A 280 -3.06 14.25 -5.57
CA VAL A 280 -3.18 15.32 -6.56
C VAL A 280 -2.22 15.01 -7.72
N SER A 281 -2.73 15.01 -8.94
CA SER A 281 -1.94 14.74 -10.14
C SER A 281 -2.44 15.58 -11.31
N GLN A 282 -1.67 15.62 -12.39
CA GLN A 282 -2.09 16.20 -13.67
C GLN A 282 -2.29 15.10 -14.71
N TYR A 283 -3.32 15.25 -15.53
CA TYR A 283 -3.55 14.47 -16.73
C TYR A 283 -3.96 15.41 -17.88
N LYS A 284 -3.22 15.43 -18.97
CA LYS A 284 -3.44 16.35 -20.11
C LYS A 284 -3.62 17.81 -19.68
N GLN A 285 -2.74 18.27 -18.78
CA GLN A 285 -2.74 19.61 -18.18
C GLN A 285 -3.92 19.94 -17.23
N GLU A 286 -4.84 19.02 -17.04
CA GLU A 286 -5.93 19.18 -16.06
C GLU A 286 -5.55 18.60 -14.69
N TRP A 287 -5.87 19.32 -13.64
CA TRP A 287 -5.68 18.88 -12.26
C TRP A 287 -6.76 17.87 -11.87
N GLN A 288 -6.36 16.82 -11.15
CA GLN A 288 -7.25 15.77 -10.68
C GLN A 288 -6.81 15.22 -9.32
N ILE A 289 -7.76 14.63 -8.58
CA ILE A 289 -7.46 13.82 -7.39
C ILE A 289 -7.66 12.35 -7.81
N ARG A 290 -6.59 11.56 -7.69
CA ARG A 290 -6.57 10.16 -8.08
C ARG A 290 -6.80 9.27 -6.86
N LEU A 291 -7.89 8.50 -6.87
CA LEU A 291 -8.17 7.45 -5.90
C LEU A 291 -7.65 6.11 -6.40
N HIS A 292 -7.32 5.24 -5.46
CA HIS A 292 -7.00 3.85 -5.75
C HIS A 292 -8.10 2.87 -5.34
N ARG A 293 -8.92 3.23 -4.32
CA ARG A 293 -10.01 2.39 -3.80
C ARG A 293 -11.21 3.21 -3.32
N GLY A 294 -12.38 2.56 -3.24
CA GLY A 294 -13.61 3.15 -2.74
C GLY A 294 -13.58 3.54 -1.26
N VAL A 295 -12.71 2.89 -0.47
CA VAL A 295 -12.48 3.27 0.93
C VAL A 295 -11.94 4.70 1.10
N GLN A 296 -11.35 5.26 0.05
CA GLN A 296 -10.86 6.64 0.04
C GLN A 296 -11.92 7.69 -0.25
N LEU A 297 -13.17 7.28 -0.34
CA LEU A 297 -14.31 8.16 -0.57
C LEU A 297 -15.39 7.82 0.44
N ASP A 298 -15.65 8.73 1.39
CA ASP A 298 -16.74 8.65 2.35
C ASP A 298 -17.81 9.69 2.05
N LEU A 299 -19.05 9.32 2.31
CA LEU A 299 -20.20 10.22 2.32
C LEU A 299 -20.34 10.78 3.73
N GLU A 300 -20.36 12.08 3.86
CA GLU A 300 -20.75 12.78 5.10
C GLU A 300 -22.25 12.98 5.18
#